data_f58fd3e0378c89f6bb106a94b96136fe
#
_entry.id   f58fd3e0378c89f6bb106a94b96136fe
#
_cell.length_a   1.000
_cell.length_b   1.000
_cell.length_c   1.000
_cell.angle_alpha   90.00
_cell.angle_beta   90.00
_cell.angle_gamma   90.00
#
_symmetry.space_group_name_H-M   'P 1'
#
loop_
_entity.id
_entity.type
_entity.pdbx_description
1 polymer ?
#
loop_
_entity_poly.entity_id
_entity_poly.type
_entity_poly.pdbx_seq_one_letter_code
_entity_poly.pdbx_strand_id
1 'polypeptide(L)'
;MKLEIKNLSFAYRDHPVLQDINFDTRPGELLSVLGPNGVGKSTLFRCILGILRDYQGEILLDGREARGIAQREMASMIAYIPQSHRPTFGYTVQDTVLMGVTHRLSPFAAPRAEHVRQAREAMARVGVQDMADRSFAHLSGGEPQLVLVARALCQQSRILVMDEPTSSLDFGNQLRVLACVRGLTQEGYTVLLSTHNPQHALTFSHRILALHDGGVAALGDAGDTLTPELIWQLYQVEVDFVDTQQGRVIVPHRGGSL
;
A
#
# COMPACT_ATOMS: atom_id res chain seq x y z
N MET A 1 15.81 -1.00 -0.29
CA MET A 1 15.50 -0.12 -1.44
C MET A 1 14.85 1.13 -0.90
N LYS A 2 15.28 2.30 -1.35
CA LYS A 2 14.78 3.63 -0.95
C LYS A 2 13.97 4.23 -2.09
N LEU A 3 12.81 4.78 -1.77
CA LEU A 3 12.02 5.64 -2.65
C LEU A 3 12.17 7.08 -2.16
N GLU A 4 12.43 8.01 -3.07
CA GLU A 4 12.49 9.44 -2.78
C GLU A 4 11.59 10.19 -3.76
N ILE A 5 10.79 11.10 -3.25
CA ILE A 5 9.90 11.96 -4.01
C ILE A 5 10.32 13.41 -3.77
N LYS A 6 10.55 14.16 -4.85
CA LYS A 6 11.01 15.56 -4.78
C LYS A 6 10.14 16.45 -5.67
N ASN A 7 9.48 17.41 -5.03
CA ASN A 7 8.65 18.46 -5.66
C ASN A 7 7.63 17.87 -6.67
N LEU A 8 7.06 16.68 -6.33
CA LEU A 8 6.12 15.99 -7.20
C LEU A 8 4.81 16.75 -7.28
N SER A 9 4.46 17.19 -8.49
CA SER A 9 3.15 17.78 -8.79
C SER A 9 2.52 17.08 -9.99
N PHE A 10 1.19 16.89 -9.93
CA PHE A 10 0.45 16.25 -10.99
C PHE A 10 -0.96 16.83 -11.13
N ALA A 11 -1.42 17.00 -12.36
CA ALA A 11 -2.77 17.43 -12.69
C ALA A 11 -3.42 16.50 -13.73
N TYR A 12 -4.71 16.24 -13.59
CA TYR A 12 -5.50 15.66 -14.67
C TYR A 12 -6.05 16.80 -15.53
N ARG A 13 -5.50 17.01 -16.72
CA ARG A 13 -5.78 18.21 -17.56
C ARG A 13 -5.53 19.47 -16.73
N ASP A 14 -6.57 20.27 -16.46
CA ASP A 14 -6.49 21.55 -15.72
C ASP A 14 -6.83 21.40 -14.22
N HIS A 15 -6.99 20.16 -13.73
CA HIS A 15 -7.32 19.91 -12.32
C HIS A 15 -6.09 19.42 -11.55
N PRO A 16 -5.42 20.29 -10.77
CA PRO A 16 -4.31 19.87 -9.92
C PRO A 16 -4.78 18.90 -8.84
N VAL A 17 -4.02 17.81 -8.65
CA VAL A 17 -4.33 16.74 -7.68
C VAL A 17 -3.20 16.55 -6.69
N LEU A 18 -1.95 16.71 -7.13
CA LEU A 18 -0.77 16.67 -6.27
C LEU A 18 0.02 17.95 -6.46
N GLN A 19 0.45 18.55 -5.36
CA GLN A 19 1.17 19.84 -5.36
C GLN A 19 2.37 19.74 -4.41
N ASP A 20 3.57 19.83 -4.98
CA ASP A 20 4.85 19.88 -4.26
C ASP A 20 5.02 18.80 -3.20
N ILE A 21 4.70 17.54 -3.54
CA ILE A 21 4.84 16.41 -2.63
C ILE A 21 6.32 16.07 -2.47
N ASN A 22 6.77 16.07 -1.22
CA ASN A 22 8.15 15.77 -0.85
C ASN A 22 8.18 14.74 0.30
N PHE A 23 8.78 13.58 0.08
CA PHE A 23 9.06 12.59 1.12
C PHE A 23 10.06 11.54 0.66
N ASP A 24 10.57 10.77 1.60
CA ASP A 24 11.37 9.58 1.35
C ASP A 24 10.87 8.39 2.17
N THR A 25 11.28 7.18 1.78
CA THR A 25 11.05 5.98 2.57
C THR A 25 12.36 5.47 3.19
N ARG A 26 12.23 4.80 4.34
CA ARG A 26 13.32 4.06 4.98
C ARG A 26 13.17 2.56 4.67
N PRO A 27 14.27 1.83 4.41
CA PRO A 27 14.18 0.38 4.23
C PRO A 27 13.55 -0.29 5.46
N GLY A 28 12.62 -1.21 5.24
CA GLY A 28 11.96 -1.95 6.33
C GLY A 28 10.92 -1.13 7.11
N GLU A 29 10.40 -0.03 6.54
CA GLU A 29 9.31 0.71 7.18
C GLU A 29 7.95 0.45 6.54
N LEU A 30 6.90 0.67 7.33
CA LEU A 30 5.56 0.90 6.85
C LEU A 30 5.26 2.40 6.95
N LEU A 31 5.13 3.05 5.80
CA LEU A 31 4.70 4.43 5.65
C LEU A 31 3.23 4.45 5.22
N SER A 32 2.34 4.96 6.07
CA SER A 32 0.95 5.17 5.68
C SER A 32 0.75 6.52 5.01
N VAL A 33 0.15 6.51 3.84
CA VAL A 33 -0.37 7.71 3.16
C VAL A 33 -1.81 7.92 3.64
N LEU A 34 -1.98 8.85 4.58
CA LEU A 34 -3.24 9.15 5.26
C LEU A 34 -3.93 10.35 4.62
N GLY A 35 -5.25 10.32 4.54
CA GLY A 35 -6.07 11.45 4.09
C GLY A 35 -7.45 11.02 3.62
N PRO A 36 -8.38 11.97 3.46
CA PRO A 36 -9.74 11.70 3.02
C PRO A 36 -9.78 11.10 1.60
N ASN A 37 -10.96 10.59 1.21
CA ASN A 37 -11.15 10.09 -0.13
C ASN A 37 -11.05 11.25 -1.16
N GLY A 38 -10.41 10.97 -2.29
CA GLY A 38 -10.23 11.98 -3.35
C GLY A 38 -9.03 12.91 -3.19
N VAL A 39 -8.27 12.88 -2.07
CA VAL A 39 -7.14 13.79 -1.82
C VAL A 39 -5.89 13.55 -2.69
N GLY A 40 -5.89 12.49 -3.50
CA GLY A 40 -4.76 12.20 -4.41
C GLY A 40 -3.91 10.97 -4.04
N LYS A 41 -4.24 10.18 -3.01
CA LYS A 41 -3.47 8.99 -2.58
C LYS A 41 -3.21 8.00 -3.73
N SER A 42 -4.26 7.57 -4.43
CA SER A 42 -4.12 6.64 -5.58
C SER A 42 -3.41 7.29 -6.77
N THR A 43 -3.54 8.59 -6.96
CA THR A 43 -2.79 9.34 -7.99
C THR A 43 -1.29 9.33 -7.69
N LEU A 44 -0.91 9.59 -6.43
CA LEU A 44 0.47 9.49 -5.97
C LEU A 44 1.05 8.08 -6.26
N PHE A 45 0.30 7.03 -5.93
CA PHE A 45 0.73 5.66 -6.19
C PHE A 45 0.88 5.37 -7.68
N ARG A 46 -0.03 5.85 -8.52
CA ARG A 46 0.09 5.70 -9.98
C ARG A 46 1.31 6.42 -10.57
N CYS A 47 1.70 7.56 -10.02
CA CYS A 47 2.95 8.23 -10.39
C CYS A 47 4.16 7.38 -9.96
N ILE A 48 4.21 6.89 -8.72
CA ILE A 48 5.29 6.04 -8.19
C ILE A 48 5.45 4.76 -9.03
N LEU A 49 4.34 4.14 -9.45
CA LEU A 49 4.32 2.94 -10.28
C LEU A 49 4.70 3.18 -11.75
N GLY A 50 4.93 4.45 -12.14
CA GLY A 50 5.21 4.81 -13.53
C GLY A 50 4.03 4.60 -14.49
N ILE A 51 2.80 4.54 -13.96
CA ILE A 51 1.55 4.50 -14.74
C ILE A 51 1.23 5.90 -15.26
N LEU A 52 1.36 6.91 -14.40
CA LEU A 52 1.27 8.32 -14.76
C LEU A 52 2.70 8.89 -14.80
N ARG A 53 3.14 9.37 -15.97
CA ARG A 53 4.52 9.83 -16.19
C ARG A 53 4.63 11.34 -16.43
N ASP A 54 3.51 12.01 -16.69
CA ASP A 54 3.45 13.45 -17.00
C ASP A 54 3.37 14.31 -15.74
N TYR A 55 4.12 13.93 -14.69
CA TYR A 55 4.25 14.71 -13.45
C TYR A 55 5.45 15.66 -13.51
N GLN A 56 5.42 16.72 -12.72
CA GLN A 56 6.57 17.60 -12.44
C GLN A 56 7.32 17.04 -11.21
N GLY A 57 8.60 17.41 -11.06
CA GLY A 57 9.45 16.93 -9.99
C GLY A 57 10.11 15.60 -10.31
N GLU A 58 10.59 14.89 -9.30
CA GLU A 58 11.38 13.66 -9.44
C GLU A 58 10.83 12.53 -8.54
N ILE A 59 10.86 11.31 -9.06
CA ILE A 59 10.63 10.06 -8.32
C ILE A 59 11.88 9.20 -8.49
N LEU A 60 12.60 8.94 -7.40
CA LEU A 60 13.85 8.21 -7.43
C LEU A 60 13.72 6.86 -6.71
N LEU A 61 14.16 5.79 -7.33
CA LEU A 61 14.28 4.45 -6.78
C LEU A 61 15.77 4.09 -6.67
N ASP A 62 16.29 4.03 -5.43
CA ASP A 62 17.72 3.92 -5.16
C ASP A 62 18.56 4.93 -6.00
N GLY A 63 18.10 6.18 -6.07
CA GLY A 63 18.76 7.26 -6.80
C GLY A 63 18.55 7.28 -8.32
N ARG A 64 17.76 6.34 -8.89
CA ARG A 64 17.45 6.28 -10.33
C ARG A 64 16.08 6.88 -10.59
N GLU A 65 15.98 7.81 -11.54
CA GLU A 65 14.72 8.44 -11.94
C GLU A 65 13.74 7.43 -12.56
N ALA A 66 12.53 7.36 -12.00
CA ALA A 66 11.50 6.37 -12.34
C ALA A 66 11.03 6.46 -13.80
N ARG A 67 11.01 7.66 -14.41
CA ARG A 67 10.63 7.84 -15.83
C ARG A 67 11.52 7.07 -16.78
N GLY A 68 12.82 6.92 -16.44
CA GLY A 68 13.80 6.17 -17.24
C GLY A 68 13.75 4.67 -17.04
N ILE A 69 12.99 4.16 -16.08
CA ILE A 69 12.90 2.74 -15.77
C ILE A 69 11.84 2.08 -16.66
N ALA A 70 12.23 1.00 -17.34
CA ALA A 70 11.29 0.22 -18.13
C ALA A 70 10.24 -0.46 -17.23
N GLN A 71 9.00 -0.60 -17.70
CA GLN A 71 7.90 -1.14 -16.89
C GLN A 71 8.20 -2.54 -16.33
N ARG A 72 8.89 -3.37 -17.09
CA ARG A 72 9.31 -4.71 -16.66
C ARG A 72 10.32 -4.66 -15.50
N GLU A 73 11.24 -3.71 -15.53
CA GLU A 73 12.21 -3.48 -14.46
C GLU A 73 11.53 -2.85 -13.24
N MET A 74 10.63 -1.89 -13.45
CA MET A 74 9.80 -1.31 -12.39
C MET A 74 9.06 -2.42 -11.61
N ALA A 75 8.50 -3.41 -12.31
CA ALA A 75 7.85 -4.56 -11.69
C ALA A 75 8.80 -5.44 -10.88
N SER A 76 10.12 -5.41 -11.09
CA SER A 76 11.09 -6.09 -10.22
C SER A 76 11.40 -5.32 -8.93
N MET A 77 11.11 -4.02 -8.91
CA MET A 77 11.41 -3.11 -7.79
C MET A 77 10.21 -2.87 -6.90
N ILE A 78 9.01 -2.71 -7.48
CA ILE A 78 7.77 -2.36 -6.78
C ILE A 78 6.66 -3.35 -7.14
N ALA A 79 5.99 -3.92 -6.13
CA ALA A 79 4.74 -4.65 -6.31
C ALA A 79 3.56 -3.77 -5.91
N TYR A 80 2.47 -3.87 -6.66
CA TYR A 80 1.25 -3.13 -6.42
C TYR A 80 0.10 -4.04 -6.02
N ILE A 81 -0.57 -3.67 -4.94
CA ILE A 81 -1.75 -4.34 -4.40
C ILE A 81 -2.90 -3.32 -4.46
N PRO A 82 -3.84 -3.48 -5.41
CA PRO A 82 -4.96 -2.56 -5.58
C PRO A 82 -6.02 -2.72 -4.50
N GLN A 83 -6.84 -1.70 -4.31
CA GLN A 83 -7.98 -1.68 -3.38
C GLN A 83 -8.97 -2.82 -3.63
N SER A 84 -9.25 -3.12 -4.89
CA SER A 84 -10.11 -4.22 -5.28
C SER A 84 -9.53 -4.96 -6.49
N HIS A 85 -9.66 -6.27 -6.47
CA HIS A 85 -9.30 -7.11 -7.60
C HIS A 85 -10.45 -8.09 -7.85
N ARG A 86 -11.20 -7.86 -8.92
CA ARG A 86 -12.23 -8.81 -9.39
C ARG A 86 -11.65 -9.56 -10.58
N PRO A 87 -11.33 -10.85 -10.42
CA PRO A 87 -10.86 -11.62 -11.56
C PRO A 87 -11.99 -11.79 -12.59
N THR A 88 -11.65 -11.59 -13.85
CA THR A 88 -12.56 -11.82 -14.97
C THR A 88 -12.63 -13.31 -15.34
N PHE A 89 -11.68 -14.11 -14.85
CA PHE A 89 -11.51 -15.52 -15.16
C PHE A 89 -11.43 -16.37 -13.89
N GLY A 90 -11.78 -17.66 -14.00
CA GLY A 90 -11.80 -18.62 -12.89
C GLY A 90 -10.40 -19.13 -12.47
N TYR A 91 -9.44 -18.24 -12.24
CA TYR A 91 -8.11 -18.61 -11.77
C TYR A 91 -8.15 -19.19 -10.36
N THR A 92 -7.28 -20.17 -10.10
CA THR A 92 -7.03 -20.64 -8.73
C THR A 92 -6.22 -19.61 -7.94
N VAL A 93 -6.16 -19.79 -6.62
CA VAL A 93 -5.28 -19.00 -5.75
C VAL A 93 -3.82 -19.14 -6.19
N GLN A 94 -3.36 -20.37 -6.47
CA GLN A 94 -2.00 -20.62 -6.94
C GLN A 94 -1.71 -19.91 -8.28
N ASP A 95 -2.66 -19.93 -9.24
CA ASP A 95 -2.49 -19.24 -10.52
C ASP A 95 -2.38 -17.72 -10.30
N THR A 96 -3.22 -17.17 -9.42
CA THR A 96 -3.20 -15.75 -9.08
C THR A 96 -1.86 -15.33 -8.48
N VAL A 97 -1.30 -16.15 -7.57
CA VAL A 97 0.02 -15.88 -6.97
C VAL A 97 1.14 -16.03 -8.00
N LEU A 98 1.07 -17.04 -8.88
CA LEU A 98 2.01 -17.24 -9.99
C LEU A 98 2.09 -16.05 -10.96
N MET A 99 1.03 -15.23 -11.08
CA MET A 99 1.11 -13.99 -11.87
C MET A 99 2.21 -13.04 -11.38
N GLY A 100 2.65 -13.15 -10.12
CA GLY A 100 3.78 -12.39 -9.58
C GLY A 100 5.09 -12.58 -10.33
N VAL A 101 5.32 -13.74 -10.99
CA VAL A 101 6.57 -13.99 -11.72
C VAL A 101 6.54 -13.53 -13.18
N THR A 102 5.41 -13.06 -13.70
CA THR A 102 5.23 -12.76 -15.13
C THR A 102 6.25 -11.76 -15.69
N HIS A 103 6.67 -10.78 -14.89
CA HIS A 103 7.68 -9.80 -15.28
C HIS A 103 9.05 -10.42 -15.57
N ARG A 104 9.35 -11.64 -15.07
CA ARG A 104 10.61 -12.37 -15.31
C ARG A 104 10.52 -13.34 -16.46
N LEU A 105 9.32 -13.72 -16.88
CA LEU A 105 9.12 -14.68 -17.96
C LEU A 105 9.33 -14.02 -19.33
N SER A 106 9.89 -14.78 -20.28
CA SER A 106 9.87 -14.38 -21.68
C SER A 106 8.43 -14.41 -22.22
N PRO A 107 8.10 -13.62 -23.23
CA PRO A 107 6.81 -13.74 -23.92
C PRO A 107 6.56 -15.19 -24.32
N PHE A 108 5.36 -15.69 -24.03
CA PHE A 108 4.93 -17.08 -24.30
C PHE A 108 5.60 -18.18 -23.43
N ALA A 109 6.46 -17.85 -22.48
CA ALA A 109 7.03 -18.84 -21.56
C ALA A 109 6.03 -19.19 -20.44
N ALA A 110 5.80 -20.47 -20.20
CA ALA A 110 5.03 -20.94 -19.05
C ALA A 110 5.89 -20.89 -17.76
N PRO A 111 5.26 -20.68 -16.59
CA PRO A 111 5.93 -20.83 -15.31
C PRO A 111 6.53 -22.24 -15.16
N ARG A 112 7.76 -22.33 -14.63
CA ARG A 112 8.47 -23.59 -14.35
C ARG A 112 8.21 -24.06 -12.93
N ALA A 113 8.65 -25.29 -12.59
CA ALA A 113 8.52 -25.86 -11.25
C ALA A 113 9.11 -24.97 -10.14
N GLU A 114 10.19 -24.24 -10.41
CA GLU A 114 10.80 -23.28 -9.49
C GLU A 114 9.86 -22.13 -9.15
N HIS A 115 9.10 -21.62 -10.15
CA HIS A 115 8.11 -20.55 -9.94
C HIS A 115 6.91 -21.03 -9.12
N VAL A 116 6.48 -22.29 -9.34
CA VAL A 116 5.40 -22.92 -8.55
C VAL A 116 5.84 -23.06 -7.09
N ARG A 117 7.08 -23.52 -6.83
CA ARG A 117 7.62 -23.59 -5.47
C ARG A 117 7.64 -22.21 -4.81
N GLN A 118 8.12 -21.19 -5.52
CA GLN A 118 8.17 -19.80 -5.05
C GLN A 118 6.76 -19.26 -4.71
N ALA A 119 5.76 -19.56 -5.54
CA ALA A 119 4.37 -19.19 -5.26
C ALA A 119 3.86 -19.87 -3.99
N ARG A 120 4.14 -21.15 -3.79
CA ARG A 120 3.75 -21.90 -2.56
C ARG A 120 4.43 -21.34 -1.31
N GLU A 121 5.72 -21.01 -1.39
CA GLU A 121 6.45 -20.36 -0.30
C GLU A 121 5.83 -19.00 0.05
N ALA A 122 5.47 -18.18 -0.96
CA ALA A 122 4.79 -16.92 -0.75
C ALA A 122 3.41 -17.07 -0.10
N MET A 123 2.65 -18.09 -0.53
CA MET A 123 1.34 -18.43 0.05
C MET A 123 1.46 -18.88 1.52
N ALA A 124 2.46 -19.71 1.84
CA ALA A 124 2.72 -20.19 3.20
C ALA A 124 3.05 -19.01 4.14
N ARG A 125 3.82 -18.03 3.69
CA ARG A 125 4.20 -16.85 4.49
C ARG A 125 2.99 -16.02 4.95
N VAL A 126 1.92 -15.98 4.18
CA VAL A 126 0.70 -15.22 4.53
C VAL A 126 -0.46 -16.13 4.98
N GLY A 127 -0.22 -17.46 5.11
CA GLY A 127 -1.18 -18.42 5.64
C GLY A 127 -2.33 -18.78 4.71
N VAL A 128 -2.10 -18.78 3.38
CA VAL A 128 -3.13 -19.15 2.37
C VAL A 128 -2.76 -20.40 1.55
N GLN A 129 -1.76 -21.17 1.97
CA GLN A 129 -1.29 -22.36 1.23
C GLN A 129 -2.36 -23.44 1.06
N ASP A 130 -3.26 -23.61 2.04
CA ASP A 130 -4.32 -24.63 2.02
C ASP A 130 -5.45 -24.27 1.04
N MET A 131 -5.40 -23.08 0.45
CA MET A 131 -6.37 -22.58 -0.52
C MET A 131 -5.87 -22.68 -1.96
N ALA A 132 -4.71 -23.28 -2.21
CA ALA A 132 -4.00 -23.25 -3.51
C ALA A 132 -4.90 -23.55 -4.70
N ASP A 133 -5.72 -24.60 -4.59
CA ASP A 133 -6.58 -25.09 -5.67
C ASP A 133 -8.00 -24.48 -5.65
N ARG A 134 -8.31 -23.62 -4.67
CA ARG A 134 -9.60 -22.91 -4.62
C ARG A 134 -9.65 -21.82 -5.68
N SER A 135 -10.83 -21.60 -6.25
CA SER A 135 -11.06 -20.47 -7.14
C SER A 135 -10.91 -19.16 -6.36
N PHE A 136 -10.09 -18.23 -6.87
CA PHE A 136 -9.92 -16.92 -6.28
C PHE A 136 -11.24 -16.14 -6.19
N ALA A 137 -12.15 -16.32 -7.16
CA ALA A 137 -13.47 -15.68 -7.18
C ALA A 137 -14.40 -16.12 -6.04
N HIS A 138 -14.13 -17.28 -5.42
CA HIS A 138 -14.94 -17.82 -4.33
C HIS A 138 -14.31 -17.62 -2.95
N LEU A 139 -13.27 -16.82 -2.85
CA LEU A 139 -12.69 -16.43 -1.58
C LEU A 139 -13.56 -15.38 -0.87
N SER A 140 -13.53 -15.37 0.44
CA SER A 140 -14.34 -14.51 1.28
C SER A 140 -13.50 -13.72 2.31
N GLY A 141 -14.08 -12.68 2.88
CA GLY A 141 -13.44 -11.89 3.92
C GLY A 141 -12.09 -11.30 3.47
N GLY A 142 -11.05 -11.50 4.28
CA GLY A 142 -9.69 -11.01 4.01
C GLY A 142 -8.83 -11.94 3.13
N GLU A 143 -9.31 -13.15 2.79
CA GLU A 143 -8.56 -14.13 2.00
C GLU A 143 -8.07 -13.58 0.65
N PRO A 144 -8.91 -12.89 -0.17
CA PRO A 144 -8.46 -12.31 -1.43
C PRO A 144 -7.29 -11.34 -1.25
N GLN A 145 -7.33 -10.53 -0.19
CA GLN A 145 -6.27 -9.55 0.07
C GLN A 145 -4.95 -10.22 0.46
N LEU A 146 -4.99 -11.27 1.29
CA LEU A 146 -3.80 -12.06 1.62
C LEU A 146 -3.22 -12.77 0.39
N VAL A 147 -4.06 -13.27 -0.52
CA VAL A 147 -3.60 -13.84 -1.80
C VAL A 147 -2.91 -12.78 -2.67
N LEU A 148 -3.41 -11.53 -2.71
CA LEU A 148 -2.75 -10.43 -3.42
C LEU A 148 -1.41 -10.05 -2.76
N VAL A 149 -1.32 -10.14 -1.43
CA VAL A 149 -0.03 -10.00 -0.73
C VAL A 149 0.91 -11.14 -1.12
N ALA A 150 0.45 -12.40 -1.13
CA ALA A 150 1.27 -13.53 -1.59
C ALA A 150 1.77 -13.35 -3.04
N ARG A 151 0.92 -12.84 -3.94
CA ARG A 151 1.32 -12.50 -5.31
C ARG A 151 2.44 -11.46 -5.33
N ALA A 152 2.33 -10.42 -4.51
CA ALA A 152 3.35 -9.38 -4.39
C ALA A 152 4.67 -9.94 -3.83
N LEU A 153 4.62 -10.86 -2.85
CA LEU A 153 5.80 -11.56 -2.34
C LEU A 153 6.43 -12.48 -3.39
N CYS A 154 5.60 -13.18 -4.17
CA CYS A 154 6.05 -14.02 -5.29
C CYS A 154 6.75 -13.19 -6.39
N GLN A 155 6.44 -11.92 -6.52
CA GLN A 155 7.11 -10.98 -7.43
C GLN A 155 8.56 -10.68 -7.00
N GLN A 156 8.90 -10.85 -5.69
CA GLN A 156 10.22 -10.59 -5.09
C GLN A 156 10.68 -9.13 -5.17
N SER A 157 9.78 -8.20 -5.33
CA SER A 157 10.07 -6.76 -5.20
C SER A 157 10.37 -6.39 -3.74
N ARG A 158 11.08 -5.29 -3.53
CA ARG A 158 11.45 -4.81 -2.18
C ARG A 158 10.51 -3.73 -1.65
N ILE A 159 9.77 -3.09 -2.54
CA ILE A 159 8.75 -2.09 -2.19
C ILE A 159 7.38 -2.66 -2.49
N LEU A 160 6.46 -2.57 -1.53
CA LEU A 160 5.06 -2.91 -1.68
C LEU A 160 4.22 -1.64 -1.62
N VAL A 161 3.43 -1.37 -2.64
CA VAL A 161 2.46 -0.26 -2.68
C VAL A 161 1.07 -0.84 -2.57
N MET A 162 0.31 -0.46 -1.54
CA MET A 162 -1.00 -1.00 -1.21
C MET A 162 -2.04 0.11 -1.18
N ASP A 163 -2.99 0.08 -2.10
CA ASP A 163 -4.03 1.11 -2.20
C ASP A 163 -5.28 0.68 -1.43
N GLU A 164 -5.52 1.26 -0.26
CA GLU A 164 -6.63 0.99 0.66
C GLU A 164 -6.94 -0.52 0.87
N PRO A 165 -5.96 -1.34 1.27
CA PRO A 165 -6.08 -2.80 1.25
C PRO A 165 -7.13 -3.35 2.23
N THR A 166 -7.68 -2.52 3.11
CA THR A 166 -8.63 -2.94 4.16
C THR A 166 -10.02 -2.34 4.03
N SER A 167 -10.27 -1.49 3.02
CA SER A 167 -11.50 -0.67 2.93
C SER A 167 -12.80 -1.47 2.81
N SER A 168 -12.76 -2.70 2.29
CA SER A 168 -13.93 -3.58 2.10
C SER A 168 -13.98 -4.76 3.08
N LEU A 169 -13.09 -4.79 4.07
CA LEU A 169 -12.96 -5.91 5.01
C LEU A 169 -13.69 -5.63 6.33
N ASP A 170 -14.19 -6.68 6.97
CA ASP A 170 -14.63 -6.61 8.36
C ASP A 170 -13.46 -6.36 9.32
N PHE A 171 -13.78 -5.97 10.54
CA PHE A 171 -12.80 -5.57 11.55
C PHE A 171 -11.71 -6.61 11.80
N GLY A 172 -12.05 -7.90 11.93
CA GLY A 172 -11.07 -8.96 12.20
C GLY A 172 -10.11 -9.17 11.02
N ASN A 173 -10.63 -9.15 9.80
CA ASN A 173 -9.84 -9.29 8.59
C ASN A 173 -8.96 -8.06 8.32
N GLN A 174 -9.42 -6.84 8.63
CA GLN A 174 -8.59 -5.64 8.57
C GLN A 174 -7.33 -5.78 9.43
N LEU A 175 -7.50 -6.16 10.71
CA LEU A 175 -6.38 -6.33 11.65
C LEU A 175 -5.43 -7.44 11.20
N ARG A 176 -5.95 -8.56 10.69
CA ARG A 176 -5.13 -9.67 10.17
C ARG A 176 -4.26 -9.25 9.00
N VAL A 177 -4.82 -8.53 8.01
CA VAL A 177 -4.07 -8.04 6.85
C VAL A 177 -3.01 -7.03 7.29
N LEU A 178 -3.36 -6.06 8.15
CA LEU A 178 -2.42 -5.05 8.62
C LEU A 178 -1.28 -5.65 9.46
N ALA A 179 -1.57 -6.62 10.33
CA ALA A 179 -0.56 -7.34 11.10
C ALA A 179 0.39 -8.14 10.19
N CYS A 180 -0.15 -8.82 9.17
CA CYS A 180 0.65 -9.50 8.16
C CYS A 180 1.60 -8.51 7.45
N VAL A 181 1.09 -7.40 6.96
CA VAL A 181 1.86 -6.36 6.26
C VAL A 181 2.92 -5.73 7.17
N ARG A 182 2.58 -5.46 8.44
CA ARG A 182 3.53 -4.98 9.44
C ARG A 182 4.67 -5.98 9.66
N GLY A 183 4.37 -7.28 9.72
CA GLY A 183 5.37 -8.34 9.84
C GLY A 183 6.38 -8.35 8.69
N LEU A 184 5.95 -8.07 7.46
CA LEU A 184 6.83 -8.02 6.29
C LEU A 184 7.91 -6.94 6.40
N THR A 185 7.67 -5.85 7.12
CA THR A 185 8.69 -4.81 7.32
C THR A 185 9.88 -5.32 8.13
N GLN A 186 9.66 -6.24 9.06
CA GLN A 186 10.73 -6.90 9.84
C GLN A 186 11.61 -7.81 8.96
N GLU A 187 11.08 -8.25 7.81
CA GLU A 187 11.81 -9.01 6.80
C GLU A 187 12.51 -8.09 5.76
N GLY A 188 12.47 -6.78 5.98
CA GLY A 188 13.15 -5.77 5.16
C GLY A 188 12.34 -5.24 3.97
N TYR A 189 11.03 -5.56 3.88
CA TYR A 189 10.15 -4.93 2.88
C TYR A 189 9.84 -3.49 3.29
N THR A 190 9.88 -2.58 2.34
CA THR A 190 9.35 -1.22 2.50
C THR A 190 7.92 -1.20 2.00
N VAL A 191 6.99 -0.72 2.82
CA VAL A 191 5.56 -0.71 2.50
C VAL A 191 5.04 0.71 2.47
N LEU A 192 4.41 1.11 1.36
CA LEU A 192 3.56 2.29 1.27
C LEU A 192 2.11 1.83 1.25
N LEU A 193 1.33 2.25 2.24
CA LEU A 193 -0.05 1.85 2.40
C LEU A 193 -0.95 3.08 2.43
N SER A 194 -1.89 3.23 1.49
CA SER A 194 -2.90 4.27 1.62
C SER A 194 -4.02 3.85 2.55
N THR A 195 -4.48 4.78 3.36
CA THR A 195 -5.64 4.58 4.26
C THR A 195 -6.35 5.90 4.51
N HIS A 196 -7.64 5.81 4.80
CA HIS A 196 -8.43 6.92 5.36
C HIS A 196 -8.73 6.71 6.85
N ASN A 197 -8.24 5.62 7.46
CA ASN A 197 -8.45 5.30 8.87
C ASN A 197 -7.23 5.72 9.71
N PRO A 198 -7.33 6.80 10.51
CA PRO A 198 -6.21 7.28 11.31
C PRO A 198 -5.81 6.31 12.43
N GLN A 199 -6.75 5.53 12.99
CA GLN A 199 -6.42 4.52 14.00
C GLN A 199 -5.54 3.41 13.42
N HIS A 200 -5.79 2.97 12.18
CA HIS A 200 -4.93 1.98 11.51
C HIS A 200 -3.53 2.56 11.27
N ALA A 201 -3.45 3.81 10.79
CA ALA A 201 -2.17 4.48 10.59
C ALA A 201 -1.39 4.60 11.90
N LEU A 202 -2.04 5.01 12.99
CA LEU A 202 -1.44 5.13 14.33
C LEU A 202 -0.91 3.78 14.85
N THR A 203 -1.71 2.70 14.69
CA THR A 203 -1.41 1.40 15.30
C THR A 203 -0.33 0.61 14.53
N PHE A 204 -0.36 0.67 13.21
CA PHE A 204 0.45 -0.23 12.38
C PHE A 204 1.63 0.44 11.68
N SER A 205 1.62 1.77 11.50
CA SER A 205 2.67 2.43 10.73
C SER A 205 3.87 2.82 11.59
N HIS A 206 5.02 2.92 10.95
CA HIS A 206 6.20 3.56 11.54
C HIS A 206 6.12 5.07 11.34
N ARG A 207 5.78 5.49 10.10
CA ARG A 207 5.62 6.90 9.73
C ARG A 207 4.30 7.12 9.02
N ILE A 208 3.82 8.36 9.05
CA ILE A 208 2.62 8.81 8.34
C ILE A 208 3.01 9.97 7.43
N LEU A 209 2.54 9.91 6.18
CA LEU A 209 2.45 11.01 5.23
C LEU A 209 0.98 11.42 5.16
N ALA A 210 0.61 12.52 5.77
CA ALA A 210 -0.75 13.05 5.71
C ALA A 210 -0.91 13.98 4.51
N LEU A 211 -1.90 13.68 3.65
CA LEU A 211 -2.24 14.51 2.50
C LEU A 211 -3.51 15.31 2.76
N HIS A 212 -3.48 16.60 2.42
CA HIS A 212 -4.62 17.51 2.48
C HIS A 212 -4.54 18.51 1.33
N ASP A 213 -5.65 18.76 0.64
CA ASP A 213 -5.74 19.71 -0.48
C ASP A 213 -4.63 19.52 -1.54
N GLY A 214 -4.30 18.27 -1.83
CA GLY A 214 -3.27 17.90 -2.81
C GLY A 214 -1.83 18.08 -2.36
N GLY A 215 -1.57 18.62 -1.17
CA GLY A 215 -0.26 18.83 -0.57
C GLY A 215 0.03 17.92 0.62
N VAL A 216 1.23 18.03 1.18
CA VAL A 216 1.64 17.35 2.42
C VAL A 216 1.24 18.21 3.62
N ALA A 217 0.29 17.74 4.42
CA ALA A 217 -0.09 18.39 5.67
C ALA A 217 0.88 18.06 6.82
N ALA A 218 1.36 16.82 6.87
CA ALA A 218 2.34 16.39 7.87
C ALA A 218 3.10 15.14 7.40
N LEU A 219 4.35 14.98 7.88
CA LEU A 219 5.18 13.82 7.63
C LEU A 219 6.06 13.56 8.86
N GLY A 220 6.00 12.38 9.43
CA GLY A 220 6.82 12.00 10.59
C GLY A 220 6.42 10.67 11.20
N ASP A 221 6.99 10.36 12.36
CA ASP A 221 6.69 9.14 13.11
C ASP A 221 5.20 9.12 13.52
N ALA A 222 4.55 7.96 13.42
CA ALA A 222 3.09 7.86 13.51
C ALA A 222 2.54 8.42 14.83
N GLY A 223 3.19 8.12 15.96
CA GLY A 223 2.77 8.54 17.30
C GLY A 223 2.90 10.05 17.55
N ASP A 224 3.88 10.70 16.91
CA ASP A 224 4.17 12.12 17.10
C ASP A 224 3.44 13.01 16.09
N THR A 225 3.26 12.49 14.87
CA THR A 225 2.67 13.26 13.76
C THR A 225 1.14 13.33 13.87
N LEU A 226 0.50 12.25 14.35
CA LEU A 226 -0.95 12.20 14.44
C LEU A 226 -1.43 12.92 15.71
N THR A 227 -1.96 14.13 15.54
CA THR A 227 -2.49 14.98 16.62
C THR A 227 -3.98 15.27 16.43
N PRO A 228 -4.69 15.74 17.47
CA PRO A 228 -6.09 16.19 17.35
C PRO A 228 -6.27 17.24 16.25
N GLU A 229 -5.34 18.21 16.15
CA GLU A 229 -5.37 19.28 15.16
C GLU A 229 -5.24 18.73 13.73
N LEU A 230 -4.34 17.75 13.51
CA LEU A 230 -4.20 17.11 12.21
C LEU A 230 -5.47 16.33 11.85
N ILE A 231 -6.07 15.60 12.79
CA ILE A 231 -7.36 14.89 12.57
C ILE A 231 -8.46 15.88 12.21
N TRP A 232 -8.55 17.00 12.92
CA TRP A 232 -9.49 18.07 12.58
C TRP A 232 -9.25 18.63 11.18
N GLN A 233 -8.01 18.91 10.83
CA GLN A 233 -7.65 19.41 9.51
C GLN A 233 -8.06 18.44 8.39
N LEU A 234 -7.82 17.14 8.57
CA LEU A 234 -8.09 16.13 7.55
C LEU A 234 -9.57 15.74 7.44
N TYR A 235 -10.28 15.66 8.57
CA TYR A 235 -11.59 15.01 8.65
C TYR A 235 -12.69 15.87 9.25
N GLN A 236 -12.37 17.06 9.79
CA GLN A 236 -13.31 17.95 10.50
C GLN A 236 -14.00 17.26 11.69
N VAL A 237 -13.27 16.40 12.40
CA VAL A 237 -13.74 15.66 13.57
C VAL A 237 -12.86 15.99 14.78
N GLU A 238 -13.47 16.39 15.89
CA GLU A 238 -12.79 16.57 17.18
C GLU A 238 -12.55 15.22 17.86
N VAL A 239 -11.32 15.01 18.32
CA VAL A 239 -10.91 13.75 18.96
C VAL A 239 -10.00 14.01 20.16
N ASP A 240 -10.02 13.06 21.10
CA ASP A 240 -8.98 12.91 22.13
C ASP A 240 -8.12 11.69 21.82
N PHE A 241 -6.88 11.72 22.32
CA PHE A 241 -5.99 10.57 22.32
C PHE A 241 -5.89 10.00 23.73
N VAL A 242 -6.19 8.73 23.87
CA VAL A 242 -6.15 8.01 25.15
C VAL A 242 -5.07 6.94 25.09
N ASP A 243 -4.10 7.02 26.00
CA ASP A 243 -3.06 6.00 26.14
C ASP A 243 -3.61 4.79 26.91
N THR A 244 -3.44 3.59 26.34
CA THR A 244 -3.82 2.30 26.91
C THR A 244 -2.59 1.40 27.05
N GLN A 245 -2.74 0.28 27.74
CA GLN A 245 -1.66 -0.73 27.83
C GLN A 245 -1.25 -1.30 26.46
N GLN A 246 -2.14 -1.28 25.47
CA GLN A 246 -1.92 -1.79 24.11
C GLN A 246 -1.53 -0.71 23.11
N GLY A 247 -1.39 0.56 23.55
CA GLY A 247 -1.04 1.69 22.70
C GLY A 247 -2.07 2.81 22.76
N ARG A 248 -1.88 3.82 21.93
CA ARG A 248 -2.73 5.02 21.87
C ARG A 248 -3.97 4.79 21.01
N VAL A 249 -5.12 5.27 21.47
CA VAL A 249 -6.43 5.14 20.81
C VAL A 249 -7.02 6.53 20.55
N ILE A 250 -7.63 6.69 19.37
CA ILE A 250 -8.34 7.90 18.96
C ILE A 250 -9.80 7.78 19.39
N VAL A 251 -10.26 8.69 20.20
CA VAL A 251 -11.65 8.71 20.74
C VAL A 251 -12.35 9.95 20.19
N PRO A 252 -13.39 9.82 19.32
CA PRO A 252 -14.14 10.95 18.83
C PRO A 252 -15.01 11.56 19.91
N HIS A 253 -15.14 12.89 19.91
CA HIS A 253 -16.06 13.59 20.81
C HIS A 253 -17.51 13.23 20.48
N ARG A 254 -18.29 12.88 21.51
CA ARG A 254 -19.75 12.69 21.37
C ARG A 254 -20.43 14.06 21.37
N GLY A 255 -20.92 14.50 20.19
CA GLY A 255 -21.76 15.70 20.10
C GLY A 255 -21.12 16.91 19.41
N GLY A 256 -20.07 16.74 18.67
CA GLY A 256 -19.64 17.73 17.68
C GLY A 256 -20.75 17.87 16.62
N SER A 257 -21.30 19.06 16.45
CA SER A 257 -22.25 19.37 15.37
C SER A 257 -21.58 19.05 14.03
N LEU A 258 -22.18 18.13 13.29
CA LEU A 258 -21.88 17.83 11.89
C LEU A 258 -22.24 19.03 11.00
#